data_763451ebbe2840c1129ef5db7009d611
#
_entry.id   763451ebbe2840c1129ef5db7009d611
#
_cell.length_a   1.000
_cell.length_b   1.000
_cell.length_c   1.000
_cell.angle_alpha   90.00
_cell.angle_beta   90.00
_cell.angle_gamma   90.00
#
_symmetry.space_group_name_H-M   'P 1'
#
loop_
_entity.id
_entity.type
_entity.pdbx_description
1 polymer ?
#
loop_
_entity_poly.entity_id
_entity_poly.type
_entity_poly.pdbx_seq_one_letter_code
_entity_poly.pdbx_strand_id
1 'polypeptide(L)'
;MRFRQIASVVVVAGTMAIASLGIIPDASAHPTTTNPASFSHLQAKLEAQLAVRQTQLASLTTDVSSSTTLTTADAAALTASLSAETTNIDNLIAKVPSDTTIAELRIDQQAMFQDNRVFVVMSPQVKLTIAADTLWAKAGTILSNGSTISAELAARVADPGYARAEARFAFSTAKATVVQSSMTSVSATVLAQTPAGWPANEHVFVKAGVQIVRARGDLVLARVDLKLVENWIANHPA
;
A
#
# COMPACT_ATOMS: atom_id res chain seq x y z
N MET A 1 -0.60 -17.76 -35.82
CA MET A 1 0.05 -17.44 -34.55
C MET A 1 0.30 -15.94 -34.47
N ARG A 2 -0.48 -15.19 -33.70
CA ARG A 2 -0.26 -13.76 -33.48
C ARG A 2 0.03 -13.55 -32.00
N PHE A 3 1.29 -13.28 -31.69
CA PHE A 3 1.73 -12.83 -30.37
C PHE A 3 1.12 -11.45 -30.11
N ARG A 4 0.19 -11.35 -29.17
CA ARG A 4 -0.29 -10.09 -28.63
C ARG A 4 0.59 -9.65 -27.46
N GLN A 5 1.05 -8.44 -27.61
CA GLN A 5 1.88 -7.64 -26.75
C GLN A 5 1.52 -7.79 -25.26
N ILE A 6 2.54 -8.14 -24.48
CA ILE A 6 2.53 -8.04 -23.03
C ILE A 6 2.64 -6.54 -22.73
N ALA A 7 1.57 -5.98 -22.17
CA ALA A 7 1.56 -4.60 -21.71
C ALA A 7 2.61 -4.44 -20.61
N SER A 8 3.62 -3.63 -20.88
CA SER A 8 4.62 -3.20 -19.91
C SER A 8 3.94 -2.40 -18.81
N VAL A 9 3.86 -2.98 -17.62
CA VAL A 9 3.53 -2.22 -16.41
C VAL A 9 4.73 -1.38 -16.07
N VAL A 10 4.66 -0.11 -16.42
CA VAL A 10 5.62 0.91 -15.97
C VAL A 10 5.48 1.03 -14.46
N VAL A 11 6.47 0.50 -13.74
CA VAL A 11 6.68 0.83 -12.33
C VAL A 11 7.22 2.26 -12.32
N VAL A 12 6.34 3.21 -12.07
CA VAL A 12 6.78 4.57 -11.72
C VAL A 12 7.37 4.50 -10.32
N ALA A 13 8.67 4.24 -10.26
CA ALA A 13 9.49 4.54 -9.09
C ALA A 13 9.58 6.07 -9.01
N GLY A 14 8.62 6.68 -8.34
CA GLY A 14 8.71 8.08 -7.97
C GLY A 14 9.88 8.24 -7.00
N THR A 15 11.00 8.73 -7.50
CA THR A 15 12.10 9.22 -6.68
C THR A 15 11.59 10.41 -5.88
N MET A 16 11.22 10.17 -4.61
CA MET A 16 10.97 11.24 -3.66
C MET A 16 12.33 11.88 -3.34
N ALA A 17 12.58 13.04 -3.90
CA ALA A 17 13.66 13.90 -3.44
C ALA A 17 13.30 14.39 -2.03
N ILE A 18 13.89 13.76 -1.02
CA ILE A 18 13.84 14.23 0.36
C ILE A 18 14.81 15.41 0.44
N ALA A 19 14.26 16.62 0.33
CA ALA A 19 15.01 17.80 0.71
C ALA A 19 15.20 17.76 2.24
N SER A 20 16.37 17.30 2.67
CA SER A 20 16.82 17.41 4.06
C SER A 20 17.06 18.89 4.37
N LEU A 21 16.06 19.54 4.97
CA LEU A 21 16.24 20.86 5.56
C LEU A 21 16.99 20.66 6.88
N GLY A 22 18.30 20.94 6.84
CA GLY A 22 19.16 21.00 8.01
C GLY A 22 18.59 21.98 9.05
N ILE A 23 18.33 21.46 10.24
CA ILE A 23 18.02 22.28 11.42
C ILE A 23 19.34 22.81 11.95
N ILE A 24 19.61 24.09 11.76
CA ILE A 24 20.67 24.80 12.47
C ILE A 24 20.01 25.37 13.73
N PRO A 25 20.46 25.01 14.94
CA PRO A 25 20.01 25.70 16.14
C PRO A 25 20.77 27.02 16.26
N ASP A 26 20.17 28.13 15.89
CA ASP A 26 20.72 29.44 16.18
C ASP A 26 20.07 29.98 17.45
N ALA A 27 20.83 29.91 18.55
CA ALA A 27 20.48 30.49 19.84
C ALA A 27 20.98 31.95 19.86
N SER A 28 20.25 32.84 19.23
CA SER A 28 20.43 34.28 19.39
C SER A 28 19.07 34.91 19.63
N ALA A 29 18.77 35.20 20.90
CA ALA A 29 17.59 35.97 21.30
C ALA A 29 17.75 37.44 20.83
N HIS A 30 17.38 37.71 19.58
CA HIS A 30 17.05 39.05 19.13
C HIS A 30 15.53 39.26 19.24
N PRO A 31 15.03 40.40 19.71
CA PRO A 31 13.62 40.73 19.64
C PRO A 31 13.28 40.85 18.15
N THR A 32 12.75 39.79 17.58
CA THR A 32 12.32 39.78 16.19
C THR A 32 11.04 40.59 16.07
N THR A 33 11.18 41.83 15.64
CA THR A 33 10.06 42.52 14.98
C THR A 33 9.59 41.62 13.85
N THR A 34 8.42 41.03 14.02
CA THR A 34 7.81 40.11 13.04
C THR A 34 7.68 40.89 11.73
N ASN A 35 8.51 40.55 10.72
CA ASN A 35 8.35 41.16 9.41
C ASN A 35 7.02 40.65 8.84
N PRO A 36 6.01 41.55 8.63
CA PRO A 36 4.68 41.13 8.18
C PRO A 36 4.72 40.32 6.87
N ALA A 37 5.63 40.63 5.98
CA ALA A 37 5.82 39.90 4.73
C ALA A 37 6.29 38.47 4.97
N SER A 38 7.14 38.23 5.98
CA SER A 38 7.59 36.86 6.35
C SER A 38 6.48 36.06 7.00
N PHE A 39 5.63 36.69 7.81
CA PHE A 39 4.47 36.03 8.42
C PHE A 39 3.47 35.59 7.35
N SER A 40 3.00 36.55 6.52
CA SER A 40 2.01 36.24 5.46
C SER A 40 2.50 35.21 4.46
N HIS A 41 3.80 35.23 4.12
CA HIS A 41 4.38 34.23 3.25
C HIS A 41 4.39 32.82 3.88
N LEU A 42 4.77 32.72 5.17
CA LEU A 42 4.77 31.44 5.89
C LEU A 42 3.36 30.88 6.04
N GLN A 43 2.39 31.75 6.40
CA GLN A 43 0.98 31.36 6.51
C GLN A 43 0.43 30.83 5.19
N ALA A 44 0.56 31.57 4.11
CA ALA A 44 0.08 31.14 2.79
C ALA A 44 0.74 29.83 2.32
N LYS A 45 2.04 29.64 2.61
CA LYS A 45 2.73 28.40 2.32
C LYS A 45 2.18 27.22 3.11
N LEU A 46 1.89 27.43 4.40
CA LEU A 46 1.33 26.38 5.27
C LEU A 46 -0.09 25.99 4.83
N GLU A 47 -0.95 26.98 4.54
CA GLU A 47 -2.29 26.77 4.01
C GLU A 47 -2.26 25.97 2.70
N ALA A 48 -1.38 26.33 1.77
CA ALA A 48 -1.22 25.58 0.52
C ALA A 48 -0.78 24.14 0.76
N GLN A 49 0.13 23.89 1.71
CA GLN A 49 0.59 22.55 2.05
C GLN A 49 -0.49 21.71 2.74
N LEU A 50 -1.33 22.32 3.57
CA LEU A 50 -2.49 21.65 4.19
C LEU A 50 -3.53 21.26 3.14
N ALA A 51 -3.85 22.15 2.19
CA ALA A 51 -4.77 21.85 1.08
C ALA A 51 -4.29 20.65 0.23
N VAL A 52 -2.98 20.55 -0.03
CA VAL A 52 -2.42 19.39 -0.73
C VAL A 52 -2.61 18.09 0.07
N ARG A 53 -2.45 18.12 1.41
CA ARG A 53 -2.68 16.96 2.26
C ARG A 53 -4.14 16.55 2.32
N GLN A 54 -5.05 17.52 2.41
CA GLN A 54 -6.49 17.27 2.36
C GLN A 54 -6.88 16.59 1.05
N THR A 55 -6.39 17.08 -0.08
CA THR A 55 -6.61 16.48 -1.40
C THR A 55 -6.07 15.04 -1.45
N GLN A 56 -4.89 14.81 -0.89
CA GLN A 56 -4.30 13.46 -0.84
C GLN A 56 -5.14 12.51 0.03
N LEU A 57 -5.60 12.94 1.20
CA LEU A 57 -6.46 12.15 2.08
C LEU A 57 -7.79 11.80 1.39
N ALA A 58 -8.41 12.75 0.68
CA ALA A 58 -9.60 12.48 -0.11
C ALA A 58 -9.36 11.43 -1.21
N SER A 59 -8.22 11.52 -1.90
CA SER A 59 -7.82 10.50 -2.88
C SER A 59 -7.63 9.12 -2.25
N LEU A 60 -6.94 9.03 -1.11
CA LEU A 60 -6.74 7.77 -0.38
C LEU A 60 -8.08 7.17 0.11
N THR A 61 -8.99 8.02 0.57
CA THR A 61 -10.35 7.60 0.98
C THR A 61 -11.11 7.02 -0.21
N THR A 62 -10.97 7.62 -1.40
CA THR A 62 -11.54 7.09 -2.65
C THR A 62 -10.91 5.75 -3.02
N ASP A 63 -9.58 5.62 -2.91
CA ASP A 63 -8.88 4.36 -3.19
C ASP A 63 -9.40 3.23 -2.29
N VAL A 64 -9.61 3.50 -0.99
CA VAL A 64 -10.15 2.52 -0.04
C VAL A 64 -11.60 2.17 -0.38
N SER A 65 -12.47 3.17 -0.59
CA SER A 65 -13.90 2.96 -0.82
C SER A 65 -14.21 2.28 -2.17
N SER A 66 -13.37 2.49 -3.17
CA SER A 66 -13.51 1.88 -4.50
C SER A 66 -12.84 0.51 -4.62
N SER A 67 -12.04 0.10 -3.64
CA SER A 67 -11.34 -1.18 -3.67
C SER A 67 -12.31 -2.34 -3.48
N THR A 68 -12.33 -3.25 -4.44
CA THR A 68 -13.14 -4.48 -4.41
C THR A 68 -12.39 -5.67 -3.80
N THR A 69 -11.14 -5.49 -3.43
CA THR A 69 -10.26 -6.57 -2.94
C THR A 69 -9.90 -6.44 -1.47
N LEU A 70 -10.08 -5.26 -0.87
CA LEU A 70 -9.88 -5.07 0.56
C LEU A 70 -10.80 -5.99 1.38
N THR A 71 -10.24 -6.62 2.41
CA THR A 71 -11.07 -7.27 3.41
C THR A 71 -11.91 -6.24 4.16
N THR A 72 -13.07 -6.65 4.69
CA THR A 72 -13.93 -5.75 5.49
C THR A 72 -13.18 -5.16 6.69
N ALA A 73 -12.32 -5.97 7.32
CA ALA A 73 -11.52 -5.54 8.47
C ALA A 73 -10.49 -4.48 8.09
N ASP A 74 -9.74 -4.70 6.99
CA ASP A 74 -8.69 -3.80 6.55
C ASP A 74 -9.26 -2.50 5.99
N ALA A 75 -10.40 -2.58 5.28
CA ALA A 75 -11.14 -1.40 4.82
C ALA A 75 -11.61 -0.54 6.01
N ALA A 76 -12.16 -1.17 7.05
CA ALA A 76 -12.59 -0.46 8.26
C ALA A 76 -11.41 0.19 8.99
N ALA A 77 -10.28 -0.50 9.14
CA ALA A 77 -9.07 0.01 9.78
C ALA A 77 -8.49 1.22 9.01
N LEU A 78 -8.38 1.11 7.69
CA LEU A 78 -7.92 2.22 6.84
C LEU A 78 -8.87 3.42 6.89
N THR A 79 -10.18 3.17 6.82
CA THR A 79 -11.19 4.24 6.91
C THR A 79 -11.09 4.98 8.23
N ALA A 80 -10.95 4.28 9.35
CA ALA A 80 -10.80 4.88 10.68
C ALA A 80 -9.52 5.74 10.75
N SER A 81 -8.38 5.23 10.25
CA SER A 81 -7.11 5.96 10.24
C SER A 81 -7.18 7.21 9.36
N LEU A 82 -7.77 7.11 8.16
CA LEU A 82 -7.92 8.24 7.23
C LEU A 82 -8.86 9.30 7.80
N SER A 83 -9.96 8.89 8.45
CA SER A 83 -10.90 9.82 9.10
C SER A 83 -10.25 10.59 10.24
N ALA A 84 -9.47 9.92 11.08
CA ALA A 84 -8.74 10.58 12.16
C ALA A 84 -7.72 11.60 11.61
N GLU A 85 -6.97 11.21 10.58
CA GLU A 85 -5.97 12.08 9.94
C GLU A 85 -6.62 13.26 9.21
N THR A 86 -7.77 13.07 8.55
CA THR A 86 -8.54 14.13 7.93
C THR A 86 -8.99 15.15 8.99
N THR A 87 -9.51 14.68 10.13
CA THR A 87 -9.90 15.55 11.24
C THR A 87 -8.72 16.39 11.75
N ASN A 88 -7.53 15.80 11.88
CA ASN A 88 -6.34 16.51 12.32
C ASN A 88 -5.92 17.61 11.32
N ILE A 89 -5.93 17.30 10.03
CA ILE A 89 -5.62 18.28 8.97
C ILE A 89 -6.66 19.39 8.91
N ASP A 90 -7.96 19.07 9.03
CA ASP A 90 -9.04 20.06 9.03
C ASP A 90 -8.94 21.01 10.24
N ASN A 91 -8.55 20.49 11.40
CA ASN A 91 -8.28 21.30 12.59
C ASN A 91 -7.12 22.29 12.36
N LEU A 92 -6.04 21.86 11.70
CA LEU A 92 -4.95 22.75 11.33
C LEU A 92 -5.37 23.80 10.31
N ILE A 93 -6.16 23.41 9.30
CA ILE A 93 -6.73 24.35 8.31
C ILE A 93 -7.58 25.42 8.98
N ALA A 94 -8.39 25.05 9.97
CA ALA A 94 -9.22 25.99 10.72
C ALA A 94 -8.40 26.91 11.64
N LYS A 95 -7.29 26.41 12.21
CA LYS A 95 -6.46 27.11 13.17
C LYS A 95 -5.51 28.12 12.53
N VAL A 96 -4.81 27.75 11.46
CA VAL A 96 -3.74 28.55 10.81
C VAL A 96 -4.16 29.99 10.46
N PRO A 97 -5.39 30.27 9.97
CA PRO A 97 -5.84 31.64 9.72
C PRO A 97 -5.96 32.51 10.98
N SER A 98 -6.08 31.92 12.17
CA SER A 98 -6.19 32.63 13.45
C SER A 98 -4.85 32.84 14.15
N ASP A 99 -3.76 32.27 13.66
CA ASP A 99 -2.42 32.49 14.18
C ASP A 99 -2.02 33.95 13.98
N THR A 100 -1.33 34.50 14.96
CA THR A 100 -0.91 35.92 14.97
C THR A 100 0.61 36.06 14.99
N THR A 101 1.34 34.98 15.21
CA THR A 101 2.81 35.00 15.33
C THR A 101 3.47 33.92 14.44
N ILE A 102 4.71 34.16 14.04
CA ILE A 102 5.53 33.19 13.32
C ILE A 102 5.78 31.93 14.18
N ALA A 103 5.82 32.08 15.51
CA ALA A 103 6.02 30.96 16.43
C ALA A 103 4.83 29.99 16.37
N GLU A 104 3.61 30.48 16.39
CA GLU A 104 2.37 29.68 16.21
C GLU A 104 2.38 28.94 14.88
N LEU A 105 2.62 29.65 13.77
CA LEU A 105 2.71 29.01 12.44
C LEU A 105 3.79 27.92 12.36
N ARG A 106 4.91 28.07 13.06
CA ARG A 106 5.96 27.04 13.11
C ARG A 106 5.52 25.80 13.91
N ILE A 107 4.78 25.99 15.00
CA ILE A 107 4.19 24.89 15.77
C ILE A 107 3.22 24.11 14.88
N ASP A 108 2.34 24.78 14.15
CA ASP A 108 1.37 24.12 13.26
C ASP A 108 2.05 23.47 12.05
N GLN A 109 3.10 24.08 11.53
CA GLN A 109 3.94 23.46 10.51
C GLN A 109 4.60 22.19 11.03
N GLN A 110 5.10 22.20 12.27
CA GLN A 110 5.68 21.02 12.90
C GLN A 110 4.63 19.92 13.09
N ALA A 111 3.45 20.26 13.60
CA ALA A 111 2.34 19.31 13.73
C ALA A 111 1.97 18.68 12.38
N MET A 112 1.86 19.51 11.32
CA MET A 112 1.59 19.01 9.97
C MET A 112 2.66 18.03 9.47
N PHE A 113 3.94 18.23 9.78
CA PHE A 113 5.03 17.38 9.30
C PHE A 113 5.33 16.18 10.21
N GLN A 114 5.15 16.31 11.53
CA GLN A 114 5.54 15.28 12.48
C GLN A 114 4.37 14.40 12.92
N ASP A 115 3.21 15.01 13.14
CA ASP A 115 2.05 14.31 13.67
C ASP A 115 1.14 13.80 12.54
N ASN A 116 1.10 14.51 11.41
CA ASN A 116 0.22 14.22 10.28
C ASN A 116 1.04 13.81 9.04
N ARG A 117 1.63 12.64 9.07
CA ARG A 117 2.56 12.14 8.04
C ARG A 117 1.85 11.49 6.87
N VAL A 118 0.95 12.26 6.20
CA VAL A 118 0.09 11.76 5.12
C VAL A 118 0.88 11.08 4.01
N PHE A 119 1.97 11.68 3.55
CA PHE A 119 2.71 11.17 2.40
C PHE A 119 3.61 9.97 2.72
N VAL A 120 4.24 9.98 3.89
CA VAL A 120 5.27 8.98 4.24
C VAL A 120 4.72 7.81 5.04
N VAL A 121 3.51 7.93 5.62
CA VAL A 121 2.86 6.87 6.37
C VAL A 121 1.51 6.48 5.76
N MET A 122 0.55 7.42 5.67
CA MET A 122 -0.81 7.09 5.24
C MET A 122 -0.86 6.59 3.80
N SER A 123 -0.14 7.26 2.88
CA SER A 123 -0.15 6.87 1.47
C SER A 123 0.44 5.47 1.24
N PRO A 124 1.64 5.10 1.73
CA PRO A 124 2.12 3.73 1.62
C PRO A 124 1.25 2.73 2.39
N GLN A 125 0.70 3.08 3.55
CA GLN A 125 -0.19 2.20 4.31
C GLN A 125 -1.40 1.77 3.46
N VAL A 126 -2.13 2.71 2.87
CA VAL A 126 -3.29 2.42 2.02
C VAL A 126 -2.87 1.58 0.80
N LYS A 127 -1.84 2.02 0.07
CA LYS A 127 -1.45 1.36 -1.19
C LYS A 127 -0.91 -0.05 -0.99
N LEU A 128 -0.13 -0.28 0.06
CA LEU A 128 0.45 -1.60 0.34
C LEU A 128 -0.61 -2.56 0.88
N THR A 129 -1.56 -2.09 1.69
CA THR A 129 -2.68 -2.92 2.17
C THR A 129 -3.57 -3.34 1.00
N ILE A 130 -3.99 -2.43 0.12
CA ILE A 130 -4.77 -2.77 -1.10
C ILE A 130 -4.01 -3.77 -1.97
N ALA A 131 -2.70 -3.58 -2.15
CA ALA A 131 -1.89 -4.49 -2.94
C ALA A 131 -1.78 -5.89 -2.31
N ALA A 132 -1.63 -5.97 -0.99
CA ALA A 132 -1.58 -7.22 -0.25
C ALA A 132 -2.90 -7.98 -0.36
N ASP A 133 -4.03 -7.33 -0.10
CA ASP A 133 -5.36 -7.95 -0.19
C ASP A 133 -5.71 -8.38 -1.63
N THR A 134 -5.29 -7.59 -2.61
CA THR A 134 -5.43 -7.98 -4.02
C THR A 134 -4.68 -9.28 -4.35
N LEU A 135 -3.48 -9.46 -3.82
CA LEU A 135 -2.70 -10.69 -4.04
C LEU A 135 -3.27 -11.85 -3.22
N TRP A 136 -3.73 -11.58 -2.00
CA TRP A 136 -4.43 -12.54 -1.16
C TRP A 136 -5.69 -13.10 -1.86
N ALA A 137 -6.54 -12.23 -2.41
CA ALA A 137 -7.73 -12.63 -3.16
C ALA A 137 -7.40 -13.45 -4.41
N LYS A 138 -6.35 -13.04 -5.17
CA LYS A 138 -5.88 -13.79 -6.33
C LYS A 138 -5.32 -15.18 -5.98
N ALA A 139 -4.64 -15.32 -4.85
CA ALA A 139 -4.21 -16.60 -4.34
C ALA A 139 -5.40 -17.47 -3.91
N GLY A 140 -6.40 -16.85 -3.26
CA GLY A 140 -7.65 -17.50 -2.90
C GLY A 140 -8.41 -18.09 -4.08
N THR A 141 -8.40 -17.42 -5.23
CA THR A 141 -9.00 -17.95 -6.48
C THR A 141 -8.30 -19.23 -6.95
N ILE A 142 -6.98 -19.33 -6.83
CA ILE A 142 -6.24 -20.55 -7.16
C ILE A 142 -6.62 -21.69 -6.21
N LEU A 143 -6.70 -21.40 -4.93
CA LEU A 143 -7.02 -22.40 -3.90
C LEU A 143 -8.48 -22.86 -3.95
N SER A 144 -9.42 -21.97 -4.23
CA SER A 144 -10.85 -22.32 -4.34
C SER A 144 -11.16 -23.29 -5.50
N ASN A 145 -10.41 -23.19 -6.59
CA ASN A 145 -10.52 -24.11 -7.72
C ASN A 145 -9.82 -25.46 -7.45
N GLY A 146 -9.06 -25.54 -6.35
CA GLY A 146 -8.19 -26.69 -6.07
C GLY A 146 -8.93 -28.01 -5.91
N SER A 147 -10.10 -28.03 -5.26
CA SER A 147 -10.89 -29.25 -5.06
C SER A 147 -11.38 -29.85 -6.39
N THR A 148 -11.87 -29.00 -7.31
CA THR A 148 -12.32 -29.43 -8.63
C THR A 148 -11.17 -30.03 -9.44
N ILE A 149 -10.05 -29.30 -9.51
CA ILE A 149 -8.86 -29.74 -10.26
C ILE A 149 -8.28 -31.04 -9.65
N SER A 150 -8.26 -31.14 -8.33
CA SER A 150 -7.81 -32.37 -7.63
C SER A 150 -8.68 -33.57 -7.98
N ALA A 151 -10.01 -33.41 -8.02
CA ALA A 151 -10.93 -34.47 -8.40
C ALA A 151 -10.75 -34.91 -9.89
N GLU A 152 -10.57 -33.93 -10.77
CA GLU A 152 -10.31 -34.17 -12.19
C GLU A 152 -8.96 -34.88 -12.43
N LEU A 153 -7.92 -34.57 -11.67
CA LEU A 153 -6.64 -35.27 -11.70
C LEU A 153 -6.80 -36.68 -11.18
N ALA A 154 -7.50 -36.90 -10.06
CA ALA A 154 -7.71 -38.23 -9.48
C ALA A 154 -8.44 -39.20 -10.43
N ALA A 155 -9.35 -38.68 -11.27
CA ALA A 155 -10.02 -39.50 -12.29
C ALA A 155 -9.08 -39.97 -13.41
N ARG A 156 -7.85 -39.43 -13.52
CA ARG A 156 -6.88 -39.64 -14.62
C ARG A 156 -5.54 -40.24 -14.16
N VAL A 157 -5.55 -40.87 -13.02
CA VAL A 157 -4.31 -41.44 -12.38
C VAL A 157 -3.53 -42.39 -13.30
N ALA A 158 -4.23 -43.10 -14.20
CA ALA A 158 -3.60 -44.02 -15.13
C ALA A 158 -3.07 -43.35 -16.43
N ASP A 159 -3.35 -42.08 -16.63
CA ASP A 159 -3.02 -41.38 -17.88
C ASP A 159 -1.54 -40.99 -17.96
N PRO A 160 -0.96 -41.01 -19.17
CA PRO A 160 0.42 -40.56 -19.36
C PRO A 160 0.62 -39.11 -18.91
N GLY A 161 1.64 -38.91 -18.07
CA GLY A 161 1.99 -37.57 -17.58
C GLY A 161 1.23 -37.11 -16.32
N TYR A 162 0.36 -37.97 -15.73
CA TYR A 162 -0.35 -37.66 -14.48
C TYR A 162 0.57 -37.14 -13.37
N ALA A 163 1.64 -37.88 -13.05
CA ALA A 163 2.57 -37.50 -11.97
C ALA A 163 3.16 -36.09 -12.16
N ARG A 164 3.38 -35.66 -13.41
CA ARG A 164 3.86 -34.33 -13.72
C ARG A 164 2.76 -33.28 -13.53
N ALA A 165 1.53 -33.59 -13.92
CA ALA A 165 0.38 -32.68 -13.74
C ALA A 165 0.08 -32.50 -12.24
N GLU A 166 0.08 -33.58 -11.47
CA GLU A 166 -0.07 -33.59 -10.02
C GLU A 166 1.00 -32.76 -9.32
N ALA A 167 2.29 -32.96 -9.67
CA ALA A 167 3.38 -32.18 -9.10
C ALA A 167 3.26 -30.66 -9.38
N ARG A 168 2.82 -30.28 -10.58
CA ARG A 168 2.55 -28.87 -10.94
C ARG A 168 1.36 -28.31 -10.17
N PHE A 169 0.30 -29.07 -10.00
CA PHE A 169 -0.85 -28.68 -9.19
C PHE A 169 -0.44 -28.47 -7.73
N ALA A 170 0.30 -29.40 -7.14
CA ALA A 170 0.82 -29.27 -5.79
C ALA A 170 1.73 -28.03 -5.64
N PHE A 171 2.59 -27.76 -6.61
CA PHE A 171 3.43 -26.56 -6.60
C PHE A 171 2.58 -25.27 -6.67
N SER A 172 1.59 -25.22 -7.57
CA SER A 172 0.71 -24.06 -7.71
C SER A 172 -0.05 -23.75 -6.42
N THR A 173 -0.66 -24.76 -5.79
CA THR A 173 -1.40 -24.62 -4.53
C THR A 173 -0.50 -24.24 -3.36
N ALA A 174 0.69 -24.83 -3.25
CA ALA A 174 1.67 -24.47 -2.23
C ALA A 174 2.11 -23.00 -2.36
N LYS A 175 2.38 -22.52 -3.57
CA LYS A 175 2.70 -21.11 -3.83
C LYS A 175 1.54 -20.19 -3.45
N ALA A 176 0.32 -20.52 -3.82
CA ALA A 176 -0.87 -19.73 -3.48
C ALA A 176 -1.06 -19.65 -1.94
N THR A 177 -0.88 -20.75 -1.22
CA THR A 177 -0.96 -20.77 0.25
C THR A 177 0.10 -19.87 0.90
N VAL A 178 1.35 -19.93 0.42
CA VAL A 178 2.43 -19.06 0.90
C VAL A 178 2.12 -17.60 0.64
N VAL A 179 1.56 -17.27 -0.54
CA VAL A 179 1.16 -15.90 -0.85
C VAL A 179 0.05 -15.42 0.09
N GLN A 180 -1.00 -16.23 0.32
CA GLN A 180 -2.06 -15.83 1.24
C GLN A 180 -1.53 -15.53 2.65
N SER A 181 -0.78 -16.43 3.23
CA SER A 181 -0.23 -16.25 4.59
C SER A 181 0.71 -15.05 4.68
N SER A 182 1.55 -14.86 3.67
CA SER A 182 2.48 -13.72 3.59
C SER A 182 1.73 -12.39 3.46
N MET A 183 0.69 -12.33 2.64
CA MET A 183 -0.07 -11.09 2.41
C MET A 183 -0.92 -10.71 3.62
N THR A 184 -1.50 -11.67 4.34
CA THR A 184 -2.15 -11.43 5.64
C THR A 184 -1.16 -10.78 6.62
N SER A 185 0.06 -11.32 6.72
CA SER A 185 1.10 -10.75 7.59
C SER A 185 1.54 -9.34 7.15
N VAL A 186 1.66 -9.11 5.85
CA VAL A 186 2.00 -7.78 5.30
C VAL A 186 0.93 -6.76 5.65
N SER A 187 -0.35 -7.07 5.39
CA SER A 187 -1.47 -6.18 5.69
C SER A 187 -1.50 -5.79 7.17
N ALA A 188 -1.49 -6.79 8.06
CA ALA A 188 -1.48 -6.56 9.51
C ALA A 188 -0.28 -5.71 9.98
N THR A 189 0.92 -5.99 9.45
CA THR A 189 2.14 -5.26 9.84
C THR A 189 2.11 -3.81 9.36
N VAL A 190 1.61 -3.57 8.15
CA VAL A 190 1.49 -2.23 7.57
C VAL A 190 0.42 -1.41 8.30
N LEU A 191 -0.74 -2.00 8.60
CA LEU A 191 -1.84 -1.34 9.31
C LEU A 191 -1.47 -0.95 10.76
N ALA A 192 -0.57 -1.68 11.38
CA ALA A 192 -0.08 -1.35 12.73
C ALA A 192 0.83 -0.10 12.77
N GLN A 193 1.25 0.45 11.63
CA GLN A 193 2.11 1.63 11.60
C GLN A 193 1.32 2.91 11.83
N THR A 194 1.90 3.81 12.61
CA THR A 194 1.32 5.12 12.92
C THR A 194 2.24 6.26 12.48
N PRO A 195 1.70 7.47 12.23
CA PRO A 195 2.52 8.65 11.94
C PRO A 195 3.60 8.91 12.99
N ALA A 196 3.31 8.73 14.27
CA ALA A 196 4.26 8.93 15.37
C ALA A 196 5.48 7.98 15.33
N GLY A 197 5.35 6.81 14.69
CA GLY A 197 6.43 5.84 14.54
C GLY A 197 7.51 6.23 13.53
N TRP A 198 7.30 7.26 12.71
CA TRP A 198 8.27 7.69 11.70
C TRP A 198 9.44 8.47 12.35
N PRO A 199 10.71 8.30 11.88
CA PRO A 199 11.14 7.48 10.72
C PRO A 199 11.45 6.01 11.06
N ALA A 200 11.33 5.60 12.32
CA ALA A 200 11.71 4.25 12.73
C ALA A 200 10.92 3.13 12.01
N ASN A 201 9.70 3.41 11.56
CA ASN A 201 8.85 2.46 10.84
C ASN A 201 9.02 2.48 9.31
N GLU A 202 9.89 3.30 8.74
CA GLU A 202 10.12 3.38 7.28
C GLU A 202 10.48 2.00 6.69
N HIS A 203 11.35 1.26 7.36
CA HIS A 203 11.81 -0.06 6.93
C HIS A 203 10.66 -1.07 6.79
N VAL A 204 9.56 -0.89 7.53
CA VAL A 204 8.37 -1.75 7.46
C VAL A 204 7.72 -1.63 6.09
N PHE A 205 7.54 -0.41 5.59
CA PHE A 205 6.93 -0.16 4.28
C PHE A 205 7.83 -0.66 3.14
N VAL A 206 9.15 -0.46 3.26
CA VAL A 206 10.12 -0.98 2.29
C VAL A 206 10.07 -2.51 2.24
N LYS A 207 10.10 -3.18 3.40
CA LYS A 207 10.00 -4.64 3.50
C LYS A 207 8.68 -5.17 2.93
N ALA A 208 7.56 -4.52 3.26
CA ALA A 208 6.25 -4.86 2.72
C ALA A 208 6.22 -4.77 1.19
N GLY A 209 6.78 -3.70 0.61
CA GLY A 209 6.91 -3.55 -0.83
C GLY A 209 7.69 -4.70 -1.49
N VAL A 210 8.82 -5.10 -0.91
CA VAL A 210 9.62 -6.25 -1.39
C VAL A 210 8.82 -7.54 -1.32
N GLN A 211 8.10 -7.79 -0.23
CA GLN A 211 7.26 -8.98 -0.07
C GLN A 211 6.13 -9.03 -1.10
N ILE A 212 5.48 -7.90 -1.39
CA ILE A 212 4.45 -7.78 -2.44
C ILE A 212 5.01 -8.11 -3.82
N VAL A 213 6.19 -7.59 -4.16
CA VAL A 213 6.84 -7.90 -5.46
C VAL A 213 7.14 -9.40 -5.57
N ARG A 214 7.66 -10.01 -4.51
CA ARG A 214 7.92 -11.45 -4.46
C ARG A 214 6.63 -12.28 -4.61
N ALA A 215 5.58 -11.92 -3.89
CA ALA A 215 4.28 -12.58 -3.97
C ALA A 215 3.66 -12.50 -5.37
N ARG A 216 3.83 -11.37 -6.07
CA ARG A 216 3.42 -11.23 -7.48
C ARG A 216 4.14 -12.25 -8.38
N GLY A 217 5.45 -12.41 -8.21
CA GLY A 217 6.24 -13.40 -8.93
C GLY A 217 5.77 -14.83 -8.65
N ASP A 218 5.54 -15.17 -7.38
CA ASP A 218 5.03 -16.47 -6.97
C ASP A 218 3.66 -16.78 -7.57
N LEU A 219 2.75 -15.81 -7.63
CA LEU A 219 1.43 -15.99 -8.25
C LEU A 219 1.50 -16.15 -9.77
N VAL A 220 2.45 -15.48 -10.44
CA VAL A 220 2.65 -15.70 -11.88
C VAL A 220 3.07 -17.15 -12.15
N LEU A 221 4.04 -17.67 -11.38
CA LEU A 221 4.48 -19.05 -11.50
C LEU A 221 3.34 -20.04 -11.19
N ALA A 222 2.61 -19.82 -10.10
CA ALA A 222 1.47 -20.65 -9.73
C ALA A 222 0.41 -20.72 -10.85
N ARG A 223 0.09 -19.59 -11.47
CA ARG A 223 -0.88 -19.52 -12.58
C ARG A 223 -0.40 -20.23 -13.84
N VAL A 224 0.88 -20.13 -14.17
CA VAL A 224 1.47 -20.82 -15.31
C VAL A 224 1.36 -22.32 -15.13
N ASP A 225 1.75 -22.84 -13.95
CA ASP A 225 1.66 -24.26 -13.67
C ASP A 225 0.20 -24.76 -13.62
N LEU A 226 -0.70 -23.99 -13.01
CA LEU A 226 -2.12 -24.32 -13.01
C LEU A 226 -2.69 -24.41 -14.43
N LYS A 227 -2.34 -23.44 -15.30
CA LYS A 227 -2.78 -23.45 -16.71
C LYS A 227 -2.25 -24.67 -17.47
N LEU A 228 -1.04 -25.12 -17.17
CA LEU A 228 -0.49 -26.34 -17.75
C LEU A 228 -1.22 -27.60 -17.27
N VAL A 229 -1.67 -27.62 -16.01
CA VAL A 229 -2.52 -28.68 -15.46
C VAL A 229 -3.89 -28.70 -16.14
N GLU A 230 -4.56 -27.56 -16.23
CA GLU A 230 -5.86 -27.43 -16.92
C GLU A 230 -5.78 -27.88 -18.38
N ASN A 231 -4.75 -27.49 -19.10
CA ASN A 231 -4.51 -27.94 -20.47
C ASN A 231 -4.26 -29.46 -20.56
N TRP A 232 -3.53 -30.03 -19.60
CA TRP A 232 -3.32 -31.48 -19.55
C TRP A 232 -4.63 -32.22 -19.31
N ILE A 233 -5.47 -31.78 -18.36
CA ILE A 233 -6.80 -32.34 -18.07
C ILE A 233 -7.68 -32.29 -19.33
N ALA A 234 -7.70 -31.14 -20.02
CA ALA A 234 -8.52 -30.97 -21.24
C ALA A 234 -8.10 -31.92 -22.39
N ASN A 235 -6.84 -32.34 -22.44
CA ASN A 235 -6.34 -33.25 -23.46
C ASN A 235 -6.43 -34.73 -23.05
N HIS A 236 -6.89 -35.08 -21.86
CA HIS A 236 -7.09 -36.40 -21.33
C HIS A 236 -8.51 -36.53 -20.77
N PRO A 237 -9.55 -36.64 -21.64
CA PRO A 237 -10.94 -36.78 -21.18
C PRO A 237 -11.08 -38.06 -20.35
N ALA A 238 -11.85 -38.01 -19.25
CA ALA A 238 -12.09 -39.14 -18.36
C ALA A 238 -13.04 -40.17 -18.99
#